data_733e3f36607354b4f9bb66d342510212
#
_entry.id   733e3f36607354b4f9bb66d342510212
#
_cell.length_a   1.000
_cell.length_b   1.000
_cell.length_c   1.000
_cell.angle_alpha   90.00
_cell.angle_beta   90.00
_cell.angle_gamma   90.00
#
_symmetry.space_group_name_H-M   'P 1'
#
loop_
_entity.id
_entity.type
_entity.pdbx_description
1 polymer ?
#
loop_
_entity_poly.entity_id
_entity_poly.type
_entity_poly.pdbx_seq_one_letter_code
_entity_poly.pdbx_strand_id
1 'polypeptide(L)'
;MIIPANKDYSKGLVGQISHDKRSAQLHFPHNDDGVGKQFSDVITRMGSEYIDRVVGIRSEIEMQSMWTVHSYEGDYNPVHDHGTKTPMGLSCILYLKVPPQIEKLGNPAEHFEGLNESSGAVDGFTYLTWGVNGMRDINILRPITEEYVKPEVGTMLMFPAWLRHGVMPFFGEGERRTFSCNMNVSPTERLTGDHYRKTREE
;
A
#
# COMPACT_ATOMS: atom_id res chain seq x y z
N MET A 1 9.71 -17.35 17.55
CA MET A 1 10.11 -15.96 17.78
C MET A 1 8.92 -15.28 18.44
N ILE A 2 9.00 -14.99 19.75
CA ILE A 2 7.94 -14.31 20.48
C ILE A 2 8.05 -12.84 20.11
N ILE A 3 7.15 -12.37 19.26
CA ILE A 3 7.00 -10.93 19.00
C ILE A 3 6.54 -10.32 20.34
N PRO A 4 7.26 -9.31 20.89
CA PRO A 4 6.77 -8.62 22.09
C PRO A 4 5.34 -8.19 21.83
N ALA A 5 4.48 -8.20 22.86
CA ALA A 5 3.07 -7.87 22.74
C ALA A 5 2.92 -6.54 22.01
N ASN A 6 2.72 -6.61 20.72
CA ASN A 6 2.62 -5.44 19.87
C ASN A 6 1.37 -4.68 20.28
N LYS A 7 1.54 -3.40 20.48
CA LYS A 7 0.44 -2.52 20.88
C LYS A 7 -0.64 -2.57 19.81
N ASP A 8 -1.87 -2.87 20.22
CA ASP A 8 -3.02 -2.91 19.34
C ASP A 8 -3.41 -1.50 18.89
N TYR A 9 -3.35 -1.26 17.59
CA TYR A 9 -3.75 -0.01 16.94
C TYR A 9 -5.04 -0.14 16.13
N SER A 10 -5.79 -1.23 16.30
CA SER A 10 -7.02 -1.50 15.52
C SER A 10 -8.04 -0.37 15.61
N LYS A 11 -8.03 0.42 16.68
CA LYS A 11 -8.88 1.61 16.83
C LYS A 11 -8.52 2.75 15.87
N GLY A 12 -7.31 2.77 15.35
CA GLY A 12 -6.84 3.76 14.36
C GLY A 12 -7.07 3.33 12.91
N LEU A 13 -7.57 2.12 12.69
CA LEU A 13 -7.86 1.64 11.36
C LEU A 13 -9.12 2.32 10.81
N VAL A 14 -9.05 2.80 9.59
CA VAL A 14 -10.21 3.41 8.90
C VAL A 14 -11.25 2.35 8.54
N GLY A 15 -10.80 1.12 8.30
CA GLY A 15 -11.63 0.00 7.91
C GLY A 15 -12.24 -0.78 9.06
N GLN A 16 -13.02 -1.75 8.70
CA GLN A 16 -13.62 -2.70 9.60
C GLN A 16 -12.88 -4.03 9.50
N ILE A 17 -12.14 -4.37 10.56
CA ILE A 17 -11.43 -5.64 10.73
C ILE A 17 -11.91 -6.38 12.01
N SER A 18 -13.19 -6.19 12.37
CA SER A 18 -13.73 -6.66 13.65
C SER A 18 -14.67 -7.85 13.52
N HIS A 19 -14.86 -8.38 12.31
CA HIS A 19 -15.73 -9.55 12.10
C HIS A 19 -15.15 -10.83 12.71
N ASP A 20 -13.82 -10.95 12.70
CA ASP A 20 -13.12 -12.04 13.37
C ASP A 20 -12.31 -11.49 14.56
N LYS A 21 -12.37 -12.18 15.70
CA LYS A 21 -11.60 -11.80 16.90
C LYS A 21 -10.08 -11.84 16.70
N ARG A 22 -9.60 -12.48 15.62
CA ARG A 22 -8.19 -12.54 15.22
C ARG A 22 -7.76 -11.35 14.38
N SER A 23 -8.73 -10.60 13.85
CA SER A 23 -8.45 -9.41 13.05
C SER A 23 -7.81 -8.33 13.92
N ALA A 24 -6.70 -7.77 13.45
CA ALA A 24 -5.94 -6.78 14.21
C ALA A 24 -5.08 -5.89 13.32
N GLN A 25 -4.85 -4.67 13.81
CA GLN A 25 -3.75 -3.82 13.36
C GLN A 25 -2.75 -3.71 14.50
N LEU A 26 -1.55 -4.19 14.29
CA LEU A 26 -0.53 -4.25 15.33
C LEU A 26 0.64 -3.32 15.01
N HIS A 27 1.02 -2.49 15.97
CA HIS A 27 2.22 -1.66 15.83
C HIS A 27 3.48 -2.52 15.64
N PHE A 28 4.33 -2.11 14.69
CA PHE A 28 5.64 -2.70 14.49
C PHE A 28 6.70 -1.64 14.89
N PRO A 29 7.48 -1.87 15.95
CA PRO A 29 8.42 -0.87 16.44
C PRO A 29 9.57 -0.66 15.41
N HIS A 30 9.95 0.61 15.21
CA HIS A 30 11.01 0.99 14.26
C HIS A 30 12.16 1.78 14.92
N ASN A 31 12.00 2.13 16.20
CA ASN A 31 12.96 2.96 16.95
C ASN A 31 13.81 2.15 17.95
N ASP A 32 13.64 0.81 17.96
CA ASP A 32 14.47 -0.07 18.78
C ASP A 32 15.72 -0.53 18.01
N ASP A 33 16.71 -1.05 18.70
CA ASP A 33 17.94 -1.57 18.10
C ASP A 33 17.77 -2.97 17.49
N GLY A 34 16.53 -3.42 17.34
CA GLY A 34 16.17 -4.77 16.89
C GLY A 34 15.86 -4.88 15.40
N VAL A 35 15.13 -5.94 15.08
CA VAL A 35 14.70 -6.25 13.71
C VAL A 35 13.86 -5.12 13.10
N GLY A 36 13.07 -4.44 13.91
CA GLY A 36 12.23 -3.33 13.44
C GLY A 36 13.04 -2.18 12.88
N LYS A 37 14.15 -1.80 13.54
CA LYS A 37 15.06 -0.78 13.02
C LYS A 37 15.74 -1.22 11.73
N GLN A 38 16.27 -2.44 11.67
CA GLN A 38 16.91 -2.96 10.47
C GLN A 38 15.95 -2.95 9.28
N PHE A 39 14.70 -3.34 9.51
CA PHE A 39 13.66 -3.34 8.49
C PHE A 39 13.30 -1.91 8.07
N SER A 40 13.16 -0.99 9.02
CA SER A 40 12.96 0.43 8.76
C SER A 40 14.08 1.02 7.88
N ASP A 41 15.35 0.71 8.18
CA ASP A 41 16.50 1.20 7.43
C ASP A 41 16.49 0.70 5.97
N VAL A 42 16.05 -0.52 5.74
CA VAL A 42 15.88 -1.06 4.37
C VAL A 42 14.78 -0.32 3.64
N ILE A 43 13.61 -0.17 4.26
CA ILE A 43 12.44 0.46 3.62
C ILE A 43 12.70 1.95 3.34
N THR A 44 13.33 2.67 4.26
CA THR A 44 13.65 4.10 4.05
C THR A 44 14.66 4.29 2.91
N ARG A 45 15.65 3.40 2.79
CA ARG A 45 16.57 3.40 1.63
C ARG A 45 15.82 3.16 0.32
N MET A 46 14.91 2.18 0.28
CA MET A 46 14.06 1.93 -0.90
C MET A 46 13.17 3.15 -1.21
N GLY A 47 12.66 3.83 -0.19
CA GLY A 47 11.91 5.09 -0.35
C GLY A 47 12.75 6.20 -0.98
N SER A 48 14.02 6.35 -0.55
CA SER A 48 14.94 7.31 -1.15
C SER A 48 15.20 7.00 -2.63
N GLU A 49 15.46 5.74 -2.97
CA GLU A 49 15.64 5.29 -4.36
C GLU A 49 14.37 5.51 -5.21
N TYR A 50 13.19 5.28 -4.62
CA TYR A 50 11.90 5.53 -5.30
C TYR A 50 11.75 7.01 -5.67
N ILE A 51 12.01 7.92 -4.71
CA ILE A 51 11.90 9.37 -4.96
C ILE A 51 12.94 9.82 -5.99
N ASP A 52 14.16 9.35 -5.89
CA ASP A 52 15.21 9.67 -6.87
C ASP A 52 14.80 9.25 -8.29
N ARG A 53 14.28 8.05 -8.46
CA ARG A 53 13.85 7.53 -9.78
C ARG A 53 12.59 8.20 -10.33
N VAL A 54 11.60 8.48 -9.47
CA VAL A 54 10.28 8.97 -9.91
C VAL A 54 10.25 10.49 -10.04
N VAL A 55 10.94 11.19 -9.14
CA VAL A 55 10.91 12.65 -9.06
C VAL A 55 12.24 13.28 -9.51
N GLY A 56 13.34 12.51 -9.48
CA GLY A 56 14.67 12.99 -9.86
C GLY A 56 15.30 13.91 -8.83
N ILE A 57 14.95 13.76 -7.55
CA ILE A 57 15.48 14.58 -6.45
C ILE A 57 16.03 13.72 -5.34
N ARG A 58 17.09 14.16 -4.72
CA ARG A 58 17.60 13.56 -3.49
C ARG A 58 16.74 13.98 -2.31
N SER A 59 16.41 13.02 -1.46
CA SER A 59 15.54 13.24 -0.31
C SER A 59 16.00 12.43 0.90
N GLU A 60 15.88 13.02 2.07
CA GLU A 60 15.95 12.30 3.34
C GLU A 60 14.58 11.67 3.63
N ILE A 61 14.60 10.41 4.00
CA ILE A 61 13.39 9.67 4.34
C ILE A 61 13.43 9.31 5.82
N GLU A 62 12.39 9.69 6.54
CA GLU A 62 12.18 9.36 7.94
C GLU A 62 10.98 8.42 8.08
N MET A 63 11.17 7.28 8.75
CA MET A 63 10.06 6.39 9.09
C MET A 63 9.15 7.07 10.12
N GLN A 64 7.90 7.29 9.77
CA GLN A 64 6.89 7.87 10.66
C GLN A 64 6.20 6.80 11.51
N SER A 65 5.79 5.70 10.88
CA SER A 65 5.07 4.62 11.52
C SER A 65 5.15 3.32 10.72
N MET A 66 5.14 2.19 11.43
CA MET A 66 5.06 0.85 10.84
C MET A 66 4.03 0.02 11.60
N TRP A 67 3.29 -0.82 10.87
CA TRP A 67 2.31 -1.73 11.46
C TRP A 67 2.04 -2.94 10.56
N THR A 68 1.42 -3.96 11.13
CA THR A 68 0.88 -5.09 10.39
C THR A 68 -0.65 -5.07 10.45
N VAL A 69 -1.30 -5.51 9.38
CA VAL A 69 -2.75 -5.70 9.33
C VAL A 69 -3.03 -7.17 9.10
N HIS A 70 -3.84 -7.74 9.99
CA HIS A 70 -4.29 -9.12 9.97
C HIS A 70 -5.78 -9.13 9.64
N SER A 71 -6.13 -9.51 8.43
CA SER A 71 -7.51 -9.51 7.92
C SER A 71 -7.99 -10.92 7.65
N TYR A 72 -9.26 -11.13 7.90
CA TYR A 72 -9.97 -12.39 7.71
C TYR A 72 -11.24 -12.16 6.89
N GLU A 73 -12.03 -13.19 6.68
CA GLU A 73 -13.26 -13.16 5.90
C GLU A 73 -14.14 -11.94 6.25
N GLY A 74 -14.54 -11.19 5.23
CA GLY A 74 -15.40 -10.02 5.35
C GLY A 74 -14.69 -8.73 5.81
N ASP A 75 -13.44 -8.81 6.26
CA ASP A 75 -12.67 -7.62 6.63
C ASP A 75 -12.32 -6.81 5.39
N TYR A 76 -12.40 -5.49 5.50
CA TYR A 76 -12.07 -4.57 4.41
C TYR A 76 -11.47 -3.26 4.95
N ASN A 77 -10.81 -2.54 4.08
CA ASN A 77 -10.35 -1.19 4.36
C ASN A 77 -10.93 -0.23 3.32
N PRO A 78 -11.80 0.72 3.71
CA PRO A 78 -12.38 1.67 2.75
C PRO A 78 -11.31 2.54 2.12
N VAL A 79 -11.65 3.18 1.01
CA VAL A 79 -10.74 4.09 0.32
C VAL A 79 -10.39 5.28 1.22
N HIS A 80 -9.10 5.44 1.47
CA HIS A 80 -8.53 6.48 2.32
C HIS A 80 -7.15 6.90 1.78
N ASP A 81 -6.55 7.91 2.39
CA ASP A 81 -5.17 8.33 2.19
C ASP A 81 -4.47 8.49 3.54
N HIS A 82 -3.19 8.84 3.51
CA HIS A 82 -2.41 9.05 4.73
C HIS A 82 -1.84 10.47 4.80
N GLY A 83 -1.96 11.07 5.98
CA GLY A 83 -1.25 12.29 6.32
C GLY A 83 0.19 11.99 6.73
N THR A 84 1.10 12.87 6.33
CA THR A 84 2.50 12.87 6.77
C THR A 84 2.86 14.20 7.43
N LYS A 85 3.93 14.23 8.23
CA LYS A 85 4.38 15.46 8.89
C LYS A 85 5.04 16.43 7.91
N THR A 86 5.49 15.93 6.76
CA THR A 86 6.09 16.71 5.68
C THR A 86 5.10 16.86 4.52
N PRO A 87 5.23 17.91 3.69
CA PRO A 87 4.37 18.10 2.50
C PRO A 87 4.45 16.94 1.50
N MET A 88 5.55 16.21 1.50
CA MET A 88 5.75 15.00 0.72
C MET A 88 5.80 13.80 1.66
N GLY A 89 5.22 12.71 1.26
CA GLY A 89 5.26 11.47 2.03
C GLY A 89 5.07 10.25 1.15
N LEU A 90 5.54 9.12 1.65
CA LEU A 90 5.37 7.82 1.04
C LEU A 90 4.60 6.90 1.98
N SER A 91 3.82 6.02 1.38
CA SER A 91 3.23 4.86 2.05
C SER A 91 3.71 3.59 1.35
N CYS A 92 3.76 2.49 2.09
CA CYS A 92 4.01 1.19 1.48
C CYS A 92 3.09 0.10 2.05
N ILE A 93 2.88 -0.93 1.25
CA ILE A 93 2.19 -2.17 1.60
C ILE A 93 3.05 -3.33 1.12
N LEU A 94 3.47 -4.22 2.03
CA LEU A 94 4.15 -5.46 1.71
C LEU A 94 3.24 -6.63 2.05
N TYR A 95 2.97 -7.52 1.09
CA TYR A 95 2.15 -8.70 1.32
C TYR A 95 2.96 -9.80 1.99
N LEU A 96 2.56 -10.20 3.20
CA LEU A 96 3.25 -11.21 4.01
C LEU A 96 2.57 -12.58 3.95
N LYS A 97 1.25 -12.57 3.77
CA LYS A 97 0.44 -13.79 3.67
C LYS A 97 -0.80 -13.51 2.84
N VAL A 98 -1.12 -14.43 1.94
CA VAL A 98 -2.29 -14.34 1.06
C VAL A 98 -3.05 -15.66 1.15
N PRO A 99 -4.38 -15.65 1.33
CA PRO A 99 -5.18 -16.86 1.32
C PRO A 99 -5.17 -17.54 -0.06
N PRO A 100 -5.20 -18.88 -0.12
CA PRO A 100 -5.10 -19.62 -1.38
C PRO A 100 -6.21 -19.30 -2.40
N GLN A 101 -7.41 -18.92 -1.96
CA GLN A 101 -8.49 -18.52 -2.84
C GLN A 101 -8.20 -17.21 -3.57
N ILE A 102 -7.49 -16.29 -2.93
CA ILE A 102 -7.06 -15.03 -3.56
C ILE A 102 -5.90 -15.29 -4.54
N GLU A 103 -4.95 -16.15 -4.18
CA GLU A 103 -3.83 -16.51 -5.05
C GLU A 103 -4.29 -17.09 -6.40
N LYS A 104 -5.43 -17.80 -6.41
CA LYS A 104 -6.02 -18.42 -7.61
C LYS A 104 -6.74 -17.44 -8.52
N LEU A 105 -7.05 -16.22 -8.07
CA LEU A 105 -7.72 -15.22 -8.90
C LEU A 105 -6.80 -14.77 -10.04
N GLY A 106 -7.41 -14.40 -11.17
CA GLY A 106 -6.70 -13.78 -12.29
C GLY A 106 -6.13 -12.40 -11.93
N ASN A 107 -5.21 -11.92 -12.75
CA ASN A 107 -4.72 -10.55 -12.62
C ASN A 107 -5.61 -9.62 -13.47
N PRO A 108 -6.34 -8.66 -12.88
CA PRO A 108 -7.21 -7.75 -13.63
C PRO A 108 -6.46 -6.90 -14.66
N ALA A 109 -5.18 -6.62 -14.42
CA ALA A 109 -4.34 -5.90 -15.38
C ALA A 109 -4.10 -6.68 -16.69
N GLU A 110 -4.24 -8.01 -16.64
CA GLU A 110 -4.05 -8.88 -17.80
C GLU A 110 -5.38 -9.26 -18.48
N HIS A 111 -6.48 -9.23 -17.73
CA HIS A 111 -7.80 -9.69 -18.18
C HIS A 111 -8.92 -8.75 -17.74
N PHE A 112 -9.07 -7.65 -18.42
CA PHE A 112 -10.12 -6.65 -18.16
C PHE A 112 -11.55 -7.21 -18.18
N GLU A 113 -11.80 -8.18 -19.02
CA GLU A 113 -13.12 -8.79 -19.19
C GLU A 113 -13.58 -9.53 -17.93
N GLY A 114 -12.66 -10.10 -17.17
CA GLY A 114 -12.94 -10.85 -15.94
C GLY A 114 -13.60 -10.04 -14.82
N LEU A 115 -13.37 -8.73 -14.76
CA LEU A 115 -14.03 -7.85 -13.77
C LEU A 115 -15.54 -7.73 -13.98
N ASN A 116 -16.02 -8.01 -15.18
CA ASN A 116 -17.41 -7.83 -15.57
C ASN A 116 -18.25 -9.11 -15.47
N GLU A 117 -17.59 -10.25 -15.47
CA GLU A 117 -18.24 -11.54 -15.65
C GLU A 117 -18.17 -12.47 -14.44
N SER A 118 -17.31 -12.15 -13.46
CA SER A 118 -17.17 -13.01 -12.27
C SER A 118 -17.35 -12.24 -10.97
N SER A 119 -18.24 -12.74 -10.14
CA SER A 119 -18.36 -12.33 -8.74
C SER A 119 -17.07 -12.65 -7.99
N GLY A 120 -16.55 -11.71 -7.21
CA GLY A 120 -15.35 -11.92 -6.41
C GLY A 120 -14.02 -11.84 -7.16
N ALA A 121 -14.01 -11.33 -8.40
CA ALA A 121 -12.79 -11.24 -9.24
C ALA A 121 -11.65 -10.46 -8.63
N VAL A 122 -11.93 -9.57 -7.66
CA VAL A 122 -10.94 -8.71 -6.98
C VAL A 122 -10.99 -8.86 -5.46
N ASP A 123 -11.48 -9.97 -4.97
CA ASP A 123 -11.55 -10.25 -3.54
C ASP A 123 -10.17 -10.17 -2.90
N GLY A 124 -10.05 -9.39 -1.82
CA GLY A 124 -8.81 -9.17 -1.09
C GLY A 124 -7.76 -8.32 -1.80
N PHE A 125 -8.05 -7.78 -3.00
CA PHE A 125 -7.10 -6.94 -3.73
C PHE A 125 -6.96 -5.56 -3.09
N THR A 126 -5.80 -4.94 -3.31
CA THR A 126 -5.60 -3.53 -2.99
C THR A 126 -6.15 -2.70 -4.14
N TYR A 127 -7.04 -1.77 -3.82
CA TYR A 127 -7.61 -0.80 -4.76
C TYR A 127 -6.86 0.52 -4.65
N LEU A 128 -6.38 1.03 -5.77
CA LEU A 128 -5.73 2.33 -5.91
C LEU A 128 -6.60 3.23 -6.77
N THR A 129 -6.73 4.51 -6.42
CA THR A 129 -7.44 5.49 -7.26
C THR A 129 -6.83 6.88 -7.17
N TRP A 130 -6.70 7.52 -8.33
CA TRP A 130 -6.15 8.88 -8.48
C TRP A 130 -7.05 9.79 -9.35
N GLY A 131 -8.27 9.34 -9.63
CA GLY A 131 -9.23 10.09 -10.43
C GLY A 131 -10.64 9.53 -10.32
N VAL A 132 -11.46 9.88 -11.29
CA VAL A 132 -12.89 9.53 -11.34
C VAL A 132 -13.25 8.60 -12.51
N ASN A 133 -12.30 8.29 -13.39
CA ASN A 133 -12.52 7.40 -14.53
C ASN A 133 -12.12 5.98 -14.15
N GLY A 134 -13.00 5.03 -14.38
CA GLY A 134 -12.72 3.63 -14.17
C GLY A 134 -11.87 3.01 -15.30
N MET A 135 -11.40 1.80 -15.07
CA MET A 135 -10.59 1.03 -16.02
C MET A 135 -11.28 0.84 -17.39
N ARG A 136 -12.60 0.80 -17.43
CA ARG A 136 -13.38 0.70 -18.68
C ARG A 136 -13.33 1.96 -19.55
N ASP A 137 -13.02 3.10 -18.95
CA ASP A 137 -13.07 4.38 -19.63
C ASP A 137 -11.98 4.52 -20.69
N ILE A 138 -10.97 3.65 -20.68
CA ILE A 138 -9.94 3.60 -21.73
C ILE A 138 -10.56 3.36 -23.12
N ASN A 139 -11.63 2.60 -23.18
CA ASN A 139 -12.35 2.31 -24.44
C ASN A 139 -13.05 3.53 -25.02
N ILE A 140 -13.23 4.59 -24.23
CA ILE A 140 -13.81 5.87 -24.63
C ILE A 140 -12.78 7.01 -24.58
N LEU A 141 -11.50 6.64 -24.73
CA LEU A 141 -10.35 7.57 -24.81
C LEU A 141 -10.13 8.40 -23.53
N ARG A 142 -10.46 7.85 -22.38
CA ARG A 142 -10.15 8.46 -21.08
C ARG A 142 -8.95 7.76 -20.44
N PRO A 143 -8.14 8.48 -19.67
CA PRO A 143 -7.03 7.85 -18.94
C PRO A 143 -7.55 6.90 -17.86
N ILE A 144 -6.81 5.85 -17.60
CA ILE A 144 -7.02 4.99 -16.44
C ILE A 144 -6.69 5.80 -15.18
N THR A 145 -7.60 5.80 -14.19
CA THR A 145 -7.44 6.53 -12.93
C THR A 145 -7.71 5.66 -11.70
N GLU A 146 -7.74 4.36 -11.89
CA GLU A 146 -7.86 3.37 -10.82
C GLU A 146 -7.15 2.08 -11.21
N GLU A 147 -6.79 1.29 -10.21
CA GLU A 147 -6.14 -0.01 -10.39
C GLU A 147 -6.49 -0.95 -9.23
N TYR A 148 -6.69 -2.23 -9.55
CA TYR A 148 -6.77 -3.31 -8.60
C TYR A 148 -5.48 -4.12 -8.62
N VAL A 149 -4.74 -4.10 -7.53
CA VAL A 149 -3.48 -4.82 -7.41
C VAL A 149 -3.70 -6.15 -6.71
N LYS A 150 -3.44 -7.23 -7.44
CA LYS A 150 -3.49 -8.59 -6.89
C LYS A 150 -2.40 -8.74 -5.81
N PRO A 151 -2.75 -9.20 -4.60
CA PRO A 151 -1.75 -9.46 -3.58
C PRO A 151 -0.93 -10.73 -3.91
N GLU A 152 0.38 -10.58 -3.87
CA GLU A 152 1.35 -11.67 -4.03
C GLU A 152 2.37 -11.59 -2.90
N VAL A 153 2.61 -12.70 -2.20
CA VAL A 153 3.55 -12.74 -1.07
C VAL A 153 4.94 -12.29 -1.52
N GLY A 154 5.52 -11.35 -0.77
CA GLY A 154 6.83 -10.75 -1.07
C GLY A 154 6.77 -9.51 -1.97
N THR A 155 5.65 -9.24 -2.62
CA THR A 155 5.47 -8.00 -3.40
C THR A 155 5.23 -6.82 -2.47
N MET A 156 5.93 -5.72 -2.75
CA MET A 156 5.76 -4.44 -2.06
C MET A 156 5.28 -3.36 -3.02
N LEU A 157 4.20 -2.70 -2.64
CA LEU A 157 3.73 -1.46 -3.26
C LEU A 157 4.31 -0.27 -2.50
N MET A 158 4.86 0.69 -3.22
CA MET A 158 5.30 1.98 -2.66
C MET A 158 4.68 3.09 -3.48
N PHE A 159 4.04 4.05 -2.82
CA PHE A 159 3.28 5.09 -3.47
C PHE A 159 3.25 6.38 -2.63
N PRO A 160 2.94 7.53 -3.26
CA PRO A 160 2.77 8.77 -2.51
C PRO A 160 1.65 8.65 -1.46
N ALA A 161 1.88 9.20 -0.27
CA ALA A 161 0.93 9.10 0.85
C ALA A 161 -0.46 9.67 0.54
N TRP A 162 -0.56 10.63 -0.39
CA TRP A 162 -1.83 11.20 -0.85
C TRP A 162 -2.64 10.27 -1.76
N LEU A 163 -2.03 9.18 -2.29
CA LEU A 163 -2.73 8.27 -3.18
C LEU A 163 -3.82 7.51 -2.42
N ARG A 164 -5.05 7.71 -2.86
CA ARG A 164 -6.20 7.05 -2.26
C ARG A 164 -6.18 5.55 -2.56
N HIS A 165 -6.34 4.77 -1.52
CA HIS A 165 -6.29 3.32 -1.63
C HIS A 165 -7.22 2.66 -0.61
N GLY A 166 -7.56 1.42 -0.88
CA GLY A 166 -8.40 0.60 -0.01
C GLY A 166 -8.09 -0.87 -0.19
N VAL A 167 -8.77 -1.72 0.57
CA VAL A 167 -8.66 -3.17 0.46
C VAL A 167 -10.05 -3.75 0.31
N MET A 168 -10.26 -4.51 -0.75
CA MET A 168 -11.50 -5.21 -0.98
C MET A 168 -11.66 -6.35 0.04
N PRO A 169 -12.87 -6.60 0.53
CA PRO A 169 -13.11 -7.77 1.36
C PRO A 169 -12.82 -9.05 0.57
N PHE A 170 -12.59 -10.15 1.28
CA PHE A 170 -12.52 -11.48 0.68
C PHE A 170 -13.38 -12.45 1.48
N PHE A 171 -13.72 -13.56 0.89
CA PHE A 171 -14.56 -14.58 1.50
C PHE A 171 -13.87 -15.94 1.53
N GLY A 172 -14.19 -16.73 2.56
CA GLY A 172 -13.59 -18.02 2.79
C GLY A 172 -12.45 -17.99 3.82
N GLU A 173 -11.93 -19.14 4.16
CA GLU A 173 -10.94 -19.32 5.22
C GLU A 173 -9.56 -18.75 4.86
N GLY A 174 -8.84 -18.36 5.90
CA GLY A 174 -7.46 -17.92 5.80
C GLY A 174 -7.23 -16.51 6.32
N GLU A 175 -5.98 -16.13 6.31
CA GLU A 175 -5.53 -14.83 6.77
C GLU A 175 -4.82 -14.10 5.62
N ARG A 176 -5.25 -12.87 5.35
CA ARG A 176 -4.49 -11.89 4.56
C ARG A 176 -3.70 -11.03 5.53
N ARG A 177 -2.37 -11.07 5.43
CA ARG A 177 -1.49 -10.27 6.27
C ARG A 177 -0.65 -9.35 5.44
N THR A 178 -0.63 -8.08 5.83
CA THR A 178 0.26 -7.09 5.25
C THR A 178 1.11 -6.41 6.33
N PHE A 179 2.28 -5.97 5.93
CA PHE A 179 3.02 -4.92 6.61
C PHE A 179 2.75 -3.62 5.87
N SER A 180 2.63 -2.52 6.62
CA SER A 180 2.44 -1.18 6.07
C SER A 180 3.29 -0.17 6.81
N CYS A 181 3.65 0.91 6.14
CA CYS A 181 4.35 2.02 6.78
C CYS A 181 3.99 3.36 6.12
N ASN A 182 4.23 4.43 6.88
CA ASN A 182 4.24 5.81 6.39
C ASN A 182 5.61 6.43 6.63
N MET A 183 6.07 7.20 5.67
CA MET A 183 7.38 7.86 5.69
C MET A 183 7.24 9.33 5.36
N ASN A 184 7.95 10.16 6.10
CA ASN A 184 8.15 11.57 5.78
C ASN A 184 9.26 11.71 4.74
N VAL A 185 9.07 12.60 3.77
CA VAL A 185 10.02 12.86 2.70
C VAL A 185 10.45 14.32 2.77
N SER A 186 11.75 14.56 2.97
CA SER A 186 12.35 15.88 3.02
C SER A 186 13.35 16.04 1.88
N PRO A 187 13.01 16.78 0.81
CA PRO A 187 13.96 17.06 -0.25
C PRO A 187 15.21 17.76 0.29
N THR A 188 16.40 17.27 -0.07
CA THR A 188 17.68 17.89 0.29
C THR A 188 18.08 18.98 -0.69
N GLU A 189 17.43 19.03 -1.86
CA GLU A 189 17.62 20.00 -2.90
C GLU A 189 16.36 20.84 -3.09
N ARG A 190 16.54 22.10 -3.49
CA ARG A 190 15.40 22.97 -3.79
C ARG A 190 14.74 22.49 -5.08
N LEU A 191 13.45 22.18 -5.01
CA LEU A 191 12.64 21.90 -6.20
C LEU A 191 12.60 23.15 -7.07
N THR A 192 13.31 23.14 -8.17
CA THR A 192 13.21 24.17 -9.21
C THR A 192 12.40 23.59 -10.37
N GLY A 193 11.66 24.44 -11.10
CA GLY A 193 10.86 24.00 -12.24
C GLY A 193 11.66 23.26 -13.35
N ASP A 194 13.00 23.35 -13.30
CA ASP A 194 13.88 22.69 -14.26
C ASP A 194 14.04 21.18 -14.00
N HIS A 195 13.78 20.69 -12.77
CA HIS A 195 13.78 19.25 -12.49
C HIS A 195 12.66 18.52 -13.25
N TYR A 196 11.51 19.15 -13.44
CA TYR A 196 10.39 18.58 -14.21
C TYR A 196 10.64 18.53 -15.73
N ARG A 197 11.60 19.31 -16.25
CA ARG A 197 11.93 19.30 -17.67
C ARG A 197 12.91 18.20 -18.04
N LYS A 198 13.90 17.91 -17.18
CA LYS A 198 14.93 16.89 -17.45
C LYS A 198 14.40 15.46 -17.51
N THR A 199 13.36 15.13 -16.73
CA THR A 199 12.76 13.78 -16.73
C THR A 199 11.84 13.50 -17.92
N ARG A 200 11.63 14.46 -18.82
CA ARG A 200 10.83 14.29 -20.05
C ARG A 200 11.67 14.17 -21.32
N GLU A 201 12.97 14.37 -21.23
CA GLU A 201 13.89 14.34 -22.37
C GLU A 201 14.77 13.07 -22.41
N GLU A 202 14.66 12.18 -21.41
CA GLU A 202 15.25 10.85 -21.37
C GLU A 202 14.16 9.76 -21.59
#